data_622defb2695be8f17ce96b29353da35f
#
_entry.id   622defb2695be8f17ce96b29353da35f
#
_cell.length_a   1.000
_cell.length_b   1.000
_cell.length_c   1.000
_cell.angle_alpha   90.00
_cell.angle_beta   90.00
_cell.angle_gamma   90.00
#
_symmetry.space_group_name_H-M   'P 1'
#
loop_
_entity.id
_entity.type
_entity.pdbx_description
1 polymer ?
#
loop_
_entity_poly.entity_id
_entity_poly.type
_entity_poly.pdbx_seq_one_letter_code
_entity_poly.pdbx_strand_id
1 'polypeptide(L)'
;MPDDDDDLFGQDENETADDFDRLSDVLFQRVAEFAEDEDVSDEALSEMLLRLSLTIRMMTYVMSVAKPSGGGLKLDLDRYRRDAEEFIREMKKDADQIVARAKMTIEVAALEEDET
;
A
#
# COMPACT_ATOMS: atom_id res chain seq x y z
N MET A 1 20.85 -25.86 -2.87
CA MET A 1 19.85 -26.50 -3.70
C MET A 1 18.97 -25.44 -4.36
N PRO A 2 18.91 -25.47 -5.67
CA PRO A 2 18.08 -24.50 -6.38
C PRO A 2 16.59 -24.68 -6.19
N ASP A 3 16.18 -25.83 -5.64
CA ASP A 3 14.76 -26.15 -5.53
C ASP A 3 13.99 -25.21 -4.61
N ASP A 4 14.65 -24.69 -3.57
CA ASP A 4 14.00 -23.76 -2.65
C ASP A 4 13.69 -22.43 -3.34
N ASP A 5 14.59 -21.97 -4.19
CA ASP A 5 14.38 -20.72 -4.96
C ASP A 5 13.30 -20.93 -6.01
N ASP A 6 13.30 -22.09 -6.68
CA ASP A 6 12.29 -22.43 -7.67
C ASP A 6 10.92 -22.56 -7.02
N ASP A 7 10.85 -23.13 -5.83
CA ASP A 7 9.61 -23.25 -5.07
C ASP A 7 9.04 -21.87 -4.68
N LEU A 8 9.91 -20.95 -4.31
CA LEU A 8 9.50 -19.58 -3.98
C LEU A 8 8.89 -18.85 -5.18
N PHE A 9 9.50 -19.01 -6.35
CA PHE A 9 9.02 -18.36 -7.57
C PHE A 9 7.96 -19.19 -8.29
N GLY A 10 7.88 -20.47 -8.01
CA GLY A 10 6.89 -21.37 -8.57
C GLY A 10 5.64 -21.52 -7.74
N GLN A 11 5.50 -20.72 -6.68
CA GLN A 11 4.31 -20.74 -5.84
C GLN A 11 3.08 -20.31 -6.64
N ASP A 12 1.95 -20.87 -6.28
CA ASP A 12 0.67 -20.54 -6.84
C ASP A 12 0.44 -19.02 -6.73
N GLU A 13 -0.01 -18.39 -7.81
CA GLU A 13 -0.31 -16.97 -7.83
C GLU A 13 -1.31 -16.59 -6.73
N ASN A 14 -2.24 -17.50 -6.40
CA ASN A 14 -3.23 -17.29 -5.34
C ASN A 14 -2.59 -17.17 -3.97
N GLU A 15 -1.57 -18.00 -3.67
CA GLU A 15 -0.86 -17.93 -2.40
C GLU A 15 -0.10 -16.61 -2.26
N THR A 16 0.52 -16.14 -3.35
CA THR A 16 1.25 -14.89 -3.36
C THR A 16 0.31 -13.70 -3.15
N ALA A 17 -0.87 -13.74 -3.79
CA ALA A 17 -1.87 -12.70 -3.63
C ALA A 17 -2.43 -12.68 -2.20
N ASP A 18 -2.71 -13.85 -1.63
CA ASP A 18 -3.19 -13.97 -0.25
C ASP A 18 -2.16 -13.46 0.74
N ASP A 19 -0.88 -13.77 0.52
CA ASP A 19 0.22 -13.26 1.36
C ASP A 19 0.33 -11.75 1.26
N PHE A 20 0.21 -11.20 0.06
CA PHE A 20 0.25 -9.75 -0.14
C PHE A 20 -0.89 -9.07 0.60
N ASP A 21 -2.10 -9.59 0.49
CA ASP A 21 -3.27 -9.04 1.16
C ASP A 21 -3.13 -9.11 2.68
N ARG A 22 -2.66 -10.25 3.19
CA ARG A 22 -2.45 -10.45 4.61
C ARG A 22 -1.40 -9.47 5.15
N LEU A 23 -0.28 -9.33 4.45
CA LEU A 23 0.79 -8.42 4.85
C LEU A 23 0.35 -6.97 4.77
N SER A 24 -0.46 -6.64 3.75
CA SER A 24 -1.02 -5.29 3.62
C SER A 24 -1.93 -4.95 4.78
N ASP A 25 -2.75 -5.90 5.24
CA ASP A 25 -3.62 -5.71 6.41
C ASP A 25 -2.80 -5.50 7.68
N VAL A 26 -1.75 -6.29 7.87
CA VAL A 26 -0.85 -6.14 9.02
C VAL A 26 -0.17 -4.78 9.00
N LEU A 27 0.31 -4.38 7.83
CA LEU A 27 0.95 -3.06 7.67
C LEU A 27 -0.03 -1.95 7.97
N PHE A 28 -1.26 -2.04 7.46
CA PHE A 28 -2.29 -1.05 7.73
C PHE A 28 -2.55 -0.90 9.23
N GLN A 29 -2.65 -2.02 9.95
CA GLN A 29 -2.86 -1.99 11.39
C GLN A 29 -1.71 -1.30 12.12
N ARG A 30 -0.48 -1.58 11.73
CA ARG A 30 0.71 -0.95 12.33
C ARG A 30 0.76 0.53 12.04
N VAL A 31 0.38 0.94 10.84
CA VAL A 31 0.30 2.35 10.45
C VAL A 31 -0.77 3.06 11.30
N ALA A 32 -1.92 2.43 11.48
CA ALA A 32 -3.00 2.99 12.28
C ALA A 32 -2.58 3.14 13.75
N GLU A 33 -1.91 2.15 14.31
CA GLU A 33 -1.37 2.20 15.66
C GLU A 33 -0.33 3.31 15.81
N PHE A 34 0.56 3.43 14.84
CA PHE A 34 1.56 4.51 14.82
C PHE A 34 0.88 5.88 14.84
N ALA A 35 -0.13 6.07 14.00
CA ALA A 35 -0.83 7.34 13.90
C ALA A 35 -1.52 7.69 15.21
N GLU A 36 -2.10 6.71 15.88
CA GLU A 36 -2.75 6.89 17.18
C GLU A 36 -1.72 7.22 18.27
N ASP A 37 -0.64 6.45 18.35
CA ASP A 37 0.40 6.63 19.36
C ASP A 37 1.10 7.98 19.25
N GLU A 38 1.32 8.45 18.02
CA GLU A 38 2.02 9.71 17.76
C GLU A 38 1.07 10.89 17.56
N ASP A 39 -0.23 10.65 17.68
CA ASP A 39 -1.27 11.67 17.50
C ASP A 39 -1.14 12.39 16.15
N VAL A 40 -0.99 11.60 15.07
CA VAL A 40 -0.85 12.11 13.73
C VAL A 40 -2.21 12.17 13.05
N SER A 41 -2.53 13.30 12.41
CA SER A 41 -3.78 13.42 11.65
C SER A 41 -3.77 12.52 10.41
N ASP A 42 -4.95 12.16 9.93
CA ASP A 42 -5.06 11.34 8.73
C ASP A 42 -4.45 12.01 7.51
N GLU A 43 -4.58 13.34 7.40
CA GLU A 43 -3.99 14.10 6.30
C GLU A 43 -2.47 14.03 6.33
N ALA A 44 -1.88 14.24 7.51
CA ALA A 44 -0.43 14.15 7.66
C ALA A 44 0.08 12.73 7.43
N LEU A 45 -0.66 11.74 7.92
CA LEU A 45 -0.31 10.33 7.74
C LEU A 45 -0.30 9.97 6.26
N SER A 46 -1.32 10.39 5.52
CA SER A 46 -1.43 10.14 4.09
C SER A 46 -0.22 10.71 3.34
N GLU A 47 0.19 11.94 3.68
CA GLU A 47 1.35 12.57 3.06
C GLU A 47 2.65 11.85 3.43
N MET A 48 2.80 11.45 4.68
CA MET A 48 3.97 10.68 5.13
C MET A 48 4.09 9.36 4.36
N LEU A 49 2.98 8.66 4.18
CA LEU A 49 2.96 7.39 3.46
C LEU A 49 3.29 7.57 1.98
N LEU A 50 2.79 8.65 1.37
CA LEU A 50 3.14 8.96 -0.02
C LEU A 50 4.64 9.20 -0.16
N ARG A 51 5.22 10.01 0.71
CA ARG A 51 6.66 10.30 0.69
C ARG A 51 7.48 9.04 0.93
N LEU A 52 7.05 8.22 1.88
CA LEU A 52 7.72 6.95 2.18
C LEU A 52 7.68 6.01 0.97
N SER A 53 6.52 5.90 0.32
CA SER A 53 6.35 5.10 -0.88
C SER A 53 7.33 5.52 -1.98
N LEU A 54 7.45 6.82 -2.22
CA LEU A 54 8.36 7.37 -3.23
C LEU A 54 9.83 7.14 -2.85
N THR A 55 10.16 7.27 -1.57
CA THR A 55 11.51 7.01 -1.08
C THR A 55 11.90 5.53 -1.30
N ILE A 56 11.01 4.61 -0.97
CA ILE A 56 11.23 3.18 -1.17
C ILE A 56 11.41 2.91 -2.67
N ARG A 57 10.61 3.50 -3.52
CA ARG A 57 10.70 3.31 -4.97
C ARG A 57 12.04 3.81 -5.50
N MET A 58 12.48 4.99 -5.06
CA MET A 58 13.76 5.56 -5.43
C MET A 58 14.92 4.65 -5.01
N MET A 59 14.90 4.17 -3.77
CA MET A 59 15.93 3.26 -3.27
C MET A 59 15.97 1.96 -4.07
N THR A 60 14.79 1.41 -4.39
CA THR A 60 14.69 0.20 -5.19
C THR A 60 15.34 0.41 -6.56
N TYR A 61 15.08 1.55 -7.20
CA TYR A 61 15.69 1.87 -8.49
C TYR A 61 17.20 1.89 -8.38
N VAL A 62 17.73 2.64 -7.40
CA VAL A 62 19.18 2.80 -7.23
C VAL A 62 19.87 1.46 -6.96
N MET A 63 19.25 0.60 -6.17
CA MET A 63 19.83 -0.67 -5.76
C MET A 63 19.71 -1.76 -6.83
N SER A 64 18.72 -1.68 -7.71
CA SER A 64 18.46 -2.74 -8.68
C SER A 64 19.02 -2.49 -10.07
N VAL A 65 19.49 -1.28 -10.34
CA VAL A 65 20.02 -0.89 -11.66
C VAL A 65 21.54 -0.82 -11.58
N ALA A 66 22.21 -1.42 -12.58
CA ALA A 66 23.67 -1.49 -12.59
C ALA A 66 24.32 -0.10 -12.66
N LYS A 67 23.73 0.81 -13.44
CA LYS A 67 24.22 2.18 -13.57
C LYS A 67 23.08 3.15 -13.39
N PRO A 68 22.69 3.42 -12.14
CA PRO A 68 21.60 4.34 -11.90
C PRO A 68 21.93 5.76 -12.37
N SER A 69 20.94 6.46 -12.90
CA SER A 69 21.09 7.81 -13.40
C SER A 69 19.85 8.63 -13.07
N GLY A 70 20.01 9.96 -13.08
CA GLY A 70 18.89 10.86 -12.89
C GLY A 70 17.79 10.66 -13.94
N GLY A 71 18.18 10.49 -15.20
CA GLY A 71 17.23 10.21 -16.28
C GLY A 71 16.47 8.92 -16.09
N GLY A 72 17.17 7.87 -15.69
CA GLY A 72 16.55 6.58 -15.41
C GLY A 72 15.59 6.65 -14.22
N LEU A 73 15.97 7.38 -13.17
CA LEU A 73 15.09 7.57 -12.02
C LEU A 73 13.82 8.31 -12.43
N LYS A 74 13.93 9.36 -13.25
CA LYS A 74 12.76 10.10 -13.73
C LYS A 74 11.78 9.18 -14.47
N LEU A 75 12.32 8.30 -15.33
CA LEU A 75 11.49 7.33 -16.06
C LEU A 75 10.83 6.33 -15.12
N ASP A 76 11.56 5.85 -14.12
CA ASP A 76 11.02 4.90 -13.14
C ASP A 76 9.90 5.56 -12.32
N LEU A 77 10.08 6.79 -11.90
CA LEU A 77 9.06 7.53 -11.16
C LEU A 77 7.83 7.81 -12.02
N ASP A 78 8.02 8.08 -13.32
CA ASP A 78 6.89 8.25 -14.24
C ASP A 78 6.08 6.97 -14.38
N ARG A 79 6.74 5.82 -14.43
CA ARG A 79 6.06 4.52 -14.46
C ARG A 79 5.26 4.30 -13.18
N TYR A 80 5.87 4.60 -12.04
CA TYR A 80 5.21 4.46 -10.76
C TYR A 80 3.97 5.36 -10.66
N ARG A 81 4.08 6.58 -11.15
CA ARG A 81 2.96 7.51 -11.22
C ARG A 81 1.82 6.96 -12.06
N ARG A 82 2.13 6.35 -13.22
CA ARG A 82 1.10 5.74 -14.08
C ARG A 82 0.40 4.59 -13.38
N ASP A 83 1.14 3.76 -12.67
CA ASP A 83 0.58 2.66 -11.90
C ASP A 83 -0.34 3.18 -10.81
N ALA A 84 0.06 4.25 -10.12
CA ALA A 84 -0.76 4.89 -9.11
C ALA A 84 -2.03 5.50 -9.70
N GLU A 85 -1.92 6.14 -10.86
CA GLU A 85 -3.08 6.71 -11.57
C GLU A 85 -4.08 5.64 -11.97
N GLU A 86 -3.59 4.48 -12.43
CA GLU A 86 -4.44 3.34 -12.78
C GLU A 86 -5.16 2.81 -11.55
N PHE A 87 -4.45 2.68 -10.43
CA PHE A 87 -5.04 2.26 -9.17
C PHE A 87 -6.14 3.23 -8.71
N ILE A 88 -5.86 4.53 -8.81
CA ILE A 88 -6.84 5.57 -8.47
C ILE A 88 -8.06 5.48 -9.39
N ARG A 89 -7.83 5.23 -10.67
CA ARG A 89 -8.93 5.08 -11.63
C ARG A 89 -9.85 3.93 -11.27
N GLU A 90 -9.27 2.80 -10.85
CA GLU A 90 -10.06 1.65 -10.40
C GLU A 90 -10.85 2.00 -9.13
N MET A 91 -10.24 2.69 -8.18
CA MET A 91 -10.94 3.14 -6.99
C MET A 91 -12.11 4.07 -7.33
N LYS A 92 -11.94 4.95 -8.32
CA LYS A 92 -13.00 5.86 -8.75
C LYS A 92 -14.21 5.11 -9.31
N LYS A 93 -13.98 4.00 -9.99
CA LYS A 93 -15.08 3.16 -10.52
C LYS A 93 -15.93 2.60 -9.38
N ASP A 94 -15.33 2.30 -8.26
CA ASP A 94 -15.97 1.69 -7.10
C ASP A 94 -16.28 2.71 -6.00
N ALA A 95 -16.19 4.00 -6.30
CA ALA A 95 -16.28 5.07 -5.31
C ALA A 95 -17.55 5.01 -4.45
N ASP A 96 -18.69 4.80 -5.08
CA ASP A 96 -19.95 4.73 -4.35
C ASP A 96 -20.01 3.56 -3.38
N GLN A 97 -19.48 2.41 -3.80
CA GLN A 97 -19.41 1.23 -2.95
C GLN A 97 -18.42 1.43 -1.80
N ILE A 98 -17.28 2.07 -2.09
CA ILE A 98 -16.26 2.37 -1.07
C ILE A 98 -16.85 3.28 0.00
N VAL A 99 -17.55 4.34 -0.40
CA VAL A 99 -18.19 5.27 0.53
C VAL A 99 -19.25 4.54 1.37
N ALA A 100 -20.06 3.71 0.75
CA ALA A 100 -21.11 2.97 1.45
C ALA A 100 -20.52 2.03 2.52
N ARG A 101 -19.45 1.30 2.19
CA ARG A 101 -18.77 0.41 3.13
C ARG A 101 -18.13 1.17 4.27
N ALA A 102 -17.48 2.30 3.97
CA ALA A 102 -16.85 3.12 4.99
C ALA A 102 -17.87 3.67 5.98
N LYS A 103 -19.03 4.14 5.49
CA LYS A 103 -20.11 4.61 6.34
C LYS A 103 -20.65 3.50 7.23
N MET A 104 -20.85 2.32 6.69
CA MET A 104 -21.30 1.16 7.47
C MET A 104 -20.33 0.83 8.59
N THR A 105 -19.05 0.82 8.28
CA THR A 105 -18.01 0.53 9.27
C THR A 105 -18.01 1.56 10.41
N ILE A 106 -18.15 2.83 10.07
CA ILE A 106 -18.21 3.92 11.05
C ILE A 106 -19.46 3.79 11.92
N GLU A 107 -20.61 3.50 11.32
CA GLU A 107 -21.88 3.34 12.05
C GLU A 107 -21.82 2.16 13.02
N VAL A 108 -21.26 1.03 12.60
CA VAL A 108 -21.10 -0.15 13.46
C VAL A 108 -20.18 0.17 14.63
N ALA A 109 -19.05 0.85 14.37
CA ALA A 109 -18.12 1.24 15.43
C ALA A 109 -18.78 2.18 16.44
N ALA A 110 -19.60 3.12 15.98
CA ALA A 110 -20.33 4.04 16.84
C ALA A 110 -21.33 3.30 17.72
N LEU A 111 -22.05 2.31 17.17
CA LEU A 111 -22.99 1.49 17.92
C LEU A 111 -22.27 0.66 19.00
N GLU A 112 -21.11 0.12 18.69
CA GLU A 112 -20.30 -0.64 19.65
C GLU A 112 -19.83 0.24 20.80
N GLU A 113 -19.43 1.48 20.51
CA GLU A 113 -19.05 2.44 21.56
C GLU A 113 -20.23 2.78 22.47
N ASP A 114 -21.43 2.93 21.91
CA ASP A 114 -22.62 3.25 22.70
C ASP A 114 -23.02 2.10 23.63
N GLU A 115 -22.70 0.86 23.27
CA GLU A 115 -23.00 -0.30 24.11
C GLU A 115 -22.03 -0.45 25.30
N THR A 116 -20.90 0.22 25.26
CA THR A 116 -19.92 0.17 26.35
C THR A 116 -20.03 1.39 27.24
#